data_ed2ebca1d232a075e55784c6501d4cc6
#
_entry.id   ed2ebca1d232a075e55784c6501d4cc6
#
_cell.length_a   1.000
_cell.length_b   1.000
_cell.length_c   1.000
_cell.angle_alpha   90.00
_cell.angle_beta   90.00
_cell.angle_gamma   90.00
#
_symmetry.space_group_name_H-M   'P 1'
#
loop_
_entity.id
_entity.type
_entity.pdbx_description
1 polymer ?
#
loop_
_entity_poly.entity_id
_entity_poly.type
_entity_poly.pdbx_seq_one_letter_code
_entity_poly.pdbx_strand_id
1 'polypeptide(L)'
;GEKAACIIGAMRGNELQQLYICSQLIRTLKTLEEHGAISHNKEILVVPTVNMYGINVEKRFWPIDNVDINRCFPGDMNADSPKRIAKALFDSVQGYSYGIQFASFYMPGDFIPHVRMMETGFQSPSLANLFGLQYVVTRKPKPMDTVTLNYSWQMNGTNAFSIYTNATDTVDEKSARQAVSAVLRFLTRMGIVKYNNHSGYIASVIEEHELMPVKSDTA
;
A
#
# COMPACT_ATOMS: atom_id res chain seq x y z
N GLY A 1 18.52 12.74 3.18
CA GLY A 1 17.44 12.84 4.17
C GLY A 1 17.21 11.52 4.89
N GLU A 2 16.47 11.56 5.98
CA GLU A 2 15.99 10.35 6.65
C GLU A 2 14.87 9.71 5.82
N LYS A 3 15.03 8.45 5.45
CA LYS A 3 14.02 7.68 4.72
C LYS A 3 12.78 7.44 5.59
N ALA A 4 11.82 8.40 5.56
CA ALA A 4 10.70 8.40 6.47
C ALA A 4 9.55 7.51 6.02
N ALA A 5 9.04 7.69 4.80
CA ALA A 5 7.93 6.90 4.30
C ALA A 5 8.09 6.53 2.82
N CYS A 6 7.74 5.29 2.49
CA CYS A 6 7.66 4.80 1.12
C CYS A 6 6.23 4.35 0.82
N ILE A 7 5.66 4.83 -0.29
CA ILE A 7 4.28 4.55 -0.69
C ILE A 7 4.30 3.90 -2.08
N ILE A 8 3.70 2.71 -2.19
CA ILE A 8 3.62 1.94 -3.42
C ILE A 8 2.16 1.88 -3.89
N GLY A 9 1.94 2.26 -5.13
CA GLY A 9 0.64 2.23 -5.79
C GLY A 9 0.35 0.90 -6.46
N ALA A 10 0.12 0.94 -7.76
CA ALA A 10 -0.24 -0.23 -8.56
C ALA A 10 0.92 -1.23 -8.65
N MET A 11 0.82 -2.33 -7.95
CA MET A 11 1.72 -3.48 -8.07
C MET A 11 1.36 -4.33 -9.29
N ARG A 12 0.08 -4.35 -9.66
CA ARG A 12 -0.47 -5.12 -10.77
C ARG A 12 -1.02 -4.20 -11.85
N GLY A 13 -1.07 -4.68 -13.10
CA GLY A 13 -1.44 -3.86 -14.26
C GLY A 13 -2.94 -3.52 -14.36
N ASN A 14 -3.79 -4.12 -13.54
CA ASN A 14 -5.21 -3.75 -13.46
C ASN A 14 -5.54 -2.86 -12.24
N GLU A 15 -4.55 -2.42 -11.48
CA GLU A 15 -4.75 -1.62 -10.27
C GLU A 15 -4.81 -0.12 -10.59
N LEU A 16 -5.78 0.28 -11.42
CA LEU A 16 -5.96 1.67 -11.86
C LEU A 16 -6.36 2.60 -10.72
N GLN A 17 -7.17 2.12 -9.77
CA GLN A 17 -7.53 2.88 -8.58
C GLN A 17 -6.28 3.26 -7.76
N GLN A 18 -5.38 2.32 -7.56
CA GLN A 18 -4.16 2.51 -6.78
C GLN A 18 -3.18 3.47 -7.46
N LEU A 19 -3.08 3.40 -8.79
CA LEU A 19 -2.36 4.37 -9.61
C LEU A 19 -2.93 5.77 -9.47
N TYR A 20 -4.26 5.90 -9.56
CA TYR A 20 -4.96 7.18 -9.41
C TYR A 20 -4.74 7.79 -8.02
N ILE A 21 -4.87 7.00 -6.96
CA ILE A 21 -4.61 7.44 -5.58
C ILE A 21 -3.20 8.01 -5.46
N CYS A 22 -2.19 7.31 -5.96
CA CYS A 22 -0.81 7.79 -5.94
C CYS A 22 -0.62 9.08 -6.73
N SER A 23 -1.29 9.22 -7.88
CA SER A 23 -1.29 10.46 -8.66
C SER A 23 -1.82 11.65 -7.85
N GLN A 24 -2.94 11.49 -7.14
CA GLN A 24 -3.50 12.53 -6.27
C GLN A 24 -2.58 12.83 -5.07
N LEU A 25 -2.03 11.79 -4.46
CA LEU A 25 -1.12 11.93 -3.34
C LEU A 25 0.16 12.70 -3.73
N ILE A 26 0.75 12.39 -4.89
CA ILE A 26 1.94 13.09 -5.41
C ILE A 26 1.64 14.59 -5.61
N ARG A 27 0.49 14.94 -6.19
CA ARG A 27 0.09 16.34 -6.35
C ARG A 27 0.01 17.05 -5.00
N THR A 28 -0.65 16.43 -4.03
CA THR A 28 -0.78 17.00 -2.69
C THR A 28 0.58 17.13 -1.99
N LEU A 29 1.42 16.10 -2.04
CA LEU A 29 2.75 16.15 -1.44
C LEU A 29 3.65 17.22 -2.07
N LYS A 30 3.60 17.42 -3.39
CA LYS A 30 4.33 18.50 -4.06
C LYS A 30 3.87 19.88 -3.58
N THR A 31 2.56 20.09 -3.47
CA THR A 31 2.02 21.33 -2.90
C THR A 31 2.48 21.54 -1.45
N LEU A 32 2.49 20.50 -0.63
CA LEU A 32 2.98 20.58 0.75
C LEU A 32 4.48 20.89 0.80
N GLU A 33 5.28 20.32 -0.10
CA GLU A 33 6.71 20.60 -0.22
C GLU A 33 6.97 22.07 -0.58
N GLU A 34 6.26 22.59 -1.60
CA GLU A 34 6.33 24.00 -2.03
C GLU A 34 6.00 24.99 -0.90
N HIS A 35 5.11 24.60 0.01
CA HIS A 35 4.73 25.40 1.18
C HIS A 35 5.59 25.13 2.44
N GLY A 36 6.66 24.33 2.33
CA GLY A 36 7.51 23.98 3.45
C GLY A 36 6.82 23.16 4.54
N ALA A 37 5.77 22.44 4.15
CA ALA A 37 4.97 21.60 5.06
C ALA A 37 5.47 20.15 5.18
N ILE A 38 6.52 19.78 4.47
CA ILE A 38 7.25 18.54 4.72
C ILE A 38 8.32 18.83 5.78
N SER A 39 8.38 17.99 6.80
CA SER A 39 9.33 18.17 7.91
C SER A 39 10.77 18.10 7.43
N HIS A 40 11.60 18.97 7.96
CA HIS A 40 13.00 19.08 7.55
C HIS A 40 13.70 17.71 7.63
N ASN A 41 14.48 17.40 6.60
CA ASN A 41 15.26 16.18 6.48
C ASN A 41 14.45 14.87 6.39
N LYS A 42 13.14 14.92 6.17
CA LYS A 42 12.30 13.74 5.95
C LYS A 42 12.12 13.48 4.44
N GLU A 43 12.39 12.25 4.02
CA GLU A 43 12.22 11.80 2.64
C GLU A 43 10.95 10.97 2.51
N ILE A 44 10.14 11.30 1.51
CA ILE A 44 8.94 10.54 1.13
C ILE A 44 9.14 10.05 -0.30
N LEU A 45 9.15 8.74 -0.51
CA LEU A 45 9.18 8.13 -1.82
C LEU A 45 7.78 7.64 -2.21
N VAL A 46 7.31 8.01 -3.39
CA VAL A 46 6.06 7.47 -3.95
C VAL A 46 6.36 6.78 -5.28
N VAL A 47 6.03 5.51 -5.38
CA VAL A 47 6.12 4.69 -6.59
C VAL A 47 4.70 4.42 -7.10
N PRO A 48 4.22 5.16 -8.12
CA PRO A 48 2.82 5.06 -8.56
C PRO A 48 2.45 3.71 -9.14
N THR A 49 3.38 3.07 -9.82
CA THR A 49 3.17 1.75 -10.42
C THR A 49 4.49 0.98 -10.53
N VAL A 50 4.41 -0.31 -10.36
CA VAL A 50 5.53 -1.26 -10.52
C VAL A 50 5.41 -2.01 -11.84
N ASN A 51 4.19 -2.40 -12.24
CA ASN A 51 3.92 -3.14 -13.47
C ASN A 51 3.38 -2.22 -14.58
N MET A 52 4.18 -1.25 -15.02
CA MET A 52 3.80 -0.32 -16.10
C MET A 52 3.46 -1.07 -17.39
N TYR A 53 4.19 -2.14 -17.71
CA TYR A 53 3.93 -2.92 -18.92
C TYR A 53 2.55 -3.58 -18.84
N GLY A 54 2.19 -4.16 -17.68
CA GLY A 54 0.86 -4.72 -17.46
C GLY A 54 -0.26 -3.69 -17.62
N ILE A 55 -0.07 -2.47 -17.11
CA ILE A 55 -1.03 -1.37 -17.30
C ILE A 55 -1.22 -1.06 -18.79
N ASN A 56 -0.15 -0.93 -19.54
CA ASN A 56 -0.20 -0.57 -20.96
C ASN A 56 -0.87 -1.62 -21.86
N VAL A 57 -0.87 -2.89 -21.44
CA VAL A 57 -1.48 -3.99 -22.21
C VAL A 57 -2.68 -4.62 -21.49
N GLU A 58 -3.20 -3.94 -20.46
CA GLU A 58 -4.38 -4.37 -19.68
C GLU A 58 -4.24 -5.78 -19.09
N LYS A 59 -3.03 -6.14 -18.63
CA LYS A 59 -2.74 -7.43 -17.99
C LYS A 59 -2.47 -7.25 -16.50
N ARG A 60 -3.18 -8.03 -15.68
CA ARG A 60 -3.02 -8.01 -14.23
C ARG A 60 -1.60 -8.35 -13.78
N PHE A 61 -1.06 -9.44 -14.27
CA PHE A 61 0.28 -9.93 -13.92
C PHE A 61 1.32 -9.52 -14.97
N TRP A 62 2.56 -9.91 -14.80
CA TRP A 62 3.59 -9.63 -15.76
C TRP A 62 3.24 -10.24 -17.12
N PRO A 63 3.17 -9.46 -18.23
CA PRO A 63 2.52 -9.91 -19.45
C PRO A 63 3.21 -11.07 -20.18
N ILE A 64 4.51 -11.30 -19.95
CA ILE A 64 5.28 -12.32 -20.67
C ILE A 64 5.04 -13.71 -20.11
N ASP A 65 5.05 -13.88 -18.79
CA ASP A 65 4.99 -15.18 -18.10
C ASP A 65 3.83 -15.30 -17.11
N ASN A 66 2.98 -14.27 -17.05
CA ASN A 66 1.81 -14.20 -16.15
C ASN A 66 2.16 -14.34 -14.66
N VAL A 67 3.34 -13.86 -14.28
CA VAL A 67 3.80 -13.88 -12.88
C VAL A 67 3.31 -12.64 -12.12
N ASP A 68 2.84 -12.84 -10.88
CA ASP A 68 2.53 -11.75 -9.95
C ASP A 68 3.83 -11.22 -9.32
N ILE A 69 4.24 -9.99 -9.67
CA ILE A 69 5.46 -9.37 -9.12
C ILE A 69 5.41 -9.34 -7.59
N ASN A 70 4.21 -9.17 -6.98
CA ASN A 70 4.09 -9.19 -5.51
C ASN A 70 4.29 -10.60 -4.89
N ARG A 71 4.66 -11.59 -5.67
CA ARG A 71 5.07 -12.94 -5.21
C ARG A 71 6.55 -13.23 -5.52
N CYS A 72 7.31 -12.19 -5.81
CA CYS A 72 8.71 -12.32 -6.21
C CYS A 72 9.70 -11.67 -5.22
N PHE A 73 9.24 -11.12 -4.10
CA PHE A 73 10.11 -10.44 -3.13
C PHE A 73 10.86 -11.42 -2.22
N PRO A 74 12.08 -11.06 -1.78
CA PRO A 74 12.79 -9.80 -2.02
C PRO A 74 13.42 -9.66 -3.42
N GLY A 75 13.25 -10.64 -4.29
CA GLY A 75 13.76 -10.65 -5.65
C GLY A 75 15.16 -11.22 -5.81
N ASP A 76 15.60 -11.35 -7.06
CA ASP A 76 16.93 -11.84 -7.44
C ASP A 76 17.33 -11.24 -8.79
N MET A 77 18.50 -10.59 -8.86
CA MET A 77 19.00 -9.96 -10.07
C MET A 77 19.45 -10.96 -11.14
N ASN A 78 19.71 -12.20 -10.78
CA ASN A 78 20.13 -13.28 -11.70
C ASN A 78 18.95 -14.10 -12.24
N ALA A 79 17.73 -13.81 -11.77
CA ALA A 79 16.52 -14.53 -12.16
C ALA A 79 15.81 -13.86 -13.37
N ASP A 80 14.58 -14.32 -13.66
CA ASP A 80 13.67 -13.77 -14.65
C ASP A 80 13.20 -12.34 -14.35
N SER A 81 12.60 -11.70 -15.34
CA SER A 81 12.23 -10.28 -15.26
C SER A 81 11.40 -9.91 -14.02
N PRO A 82 10.34 -10.65 -13.61
CA PRO A 82 9.57 -10.30 -12.43
C PRO A 82 10.38 -10.27 -11.13
N LYS A 83 11.30 -11.22 -10.94
CA LYS A 83 12.18 -11.24 -9.77
C LYS A 83 13.23 -10.15 -9.80
N ARG A 84 13.74 -9.80 -10.97
CA ARG A 84 14.66 -8.66 -11.15
C ARG A 84 13.97 -7.33 -10.85
N ILE A 85 12.72 -7.16 -11.29
CA ILE A 85 11.91 -5.98 -10.97
C ILE A 85 11.67 -5.90 -9.46
N ALA A 86 11.28 -7.01 -8.84
CA ALA A 86 11.08 -7.09 -7.41
C ALA A 86 12.35 -6.72 -6.62
N LYS A 87 13.52 -7.23 -7.07
CA LYS A 87 14.81 -6.91 -6.44
C LYS A 87 15.16 -5.43 -6.58
N ALA A 88 15.06 -4.87 -7.78
CA ALA A 88 15.36 -3.46 -8.02
C ALA A 88 14.45 -2.54 -7.21
N LEU A 89 13.15 -2.86 -7.14
CA LEU A 89 12.22 -2.13 -6.30
C LEU A 89 12.62 -2.25 -4.83
N PHE A 90 12.84 -3.48 -4.33
CA PHE A 90 13.15 -3.71 -2.92
C PHE A 90 14.41 -2.97 -2.48
N ASP A 91 15.47 -2.99 -3.29
CA ASP A 91 16.71 -2.23 -3.03
C ASP A 91 16.47 -0.72 -2.92
N SER A 92 15.52 -0.21 -3.68
CA SER A 92 15.16 1.22 -3.67
C SER A 92 14.32 1.61 -2.44
N VAL A 93 13.47 0.70 -1.96
CA VAL A 93 12.46 0.99 -0.94
C VAL A 93 12.80 0.48 0.46
N GLN A 94 13.89 -0.23 0.64
CA GLN A 94 14.33 -0.64 1.96
C GLN A 94 14.99 0.51 2.74
N GLY A 95 14.91 0.42 4.06
CA GLY A 95 15.47 1.41 4.98
C GLY A 95 14.52 2.57 5.28
N TYR A 96 13.33 2.62 4.69
CA TYR A 96 12.27 3.52 5.10
C TYR A 96 11.65 3.06 6.42
N SER A 97 11.34 4.03 7.31
CA SER A 97 10.70 3.73 8.59
C SER A 97 9.29 3.17 8.41
N TYR A 98 8.56 3.68 7.41
CA TYR A 98 7.19 3.28 7.12
C TYR A 98 7.04 2.90 5.65
N GLY A 99 6.42 1.73 5.41
CA GLY A 99 6.04 1.24 4.09
C GLY A 99 4.51 1.16 3.98
N ILE A 100 3.95 1.80 2.97
CA ILE A 100 2.51 1.82 2.70
C ILE A 100 2.30 1.29 1.29
N GLN A 101 1.61 0.16 1.16
CA GLN A 101 1.26 -0.41 -0.12
C GLN A 101 -0.25 -0.32 -0.32
N PHE A 102 -0.70 0.31 -1.41
CA PHE A 102 -2.08 0.19 -1.81
C PHE A 102 -2.33 -1.19 -2.38
N ALA A 103 -3.43 -1.79 -1.97
CA ALA A 103 -3.80 -3.15 -2.35
C ALA A 103 -5.24 -3.20 -2.86
N SER A 104 -5.58 -4.29 -3.54
CA SER A 104 -6.89 -4.50 -4.12
C SER A 104 -7.38 -5.91 -3.88
N PHE A 105 -8.69 -6.07 -3.97
CA PHE A 105 -9.28 -7.39 -4.07
C PHE A 105 -9.19 -7.91 -5.51
N TYR A 106 -9.08 -9.22 -5.67
CA TYR A 106 -8.98 -9.87 -6.98
C TYR A 106 -10.35 -10.23 -7.57
N MET A 107 -11.42 -10.01 -6.80
CA MET A 107 -12.81 -10.27 -7.20
C MET A 107 -13.60 -8.96 -7.25
N PRO A 108 -14.62 -8.87 -8.09
CA PRO A 108 -15.57 -7.77 -8.08
C PRO A 108 -16.31 -7.70 -6.74
N GLY A 109 -16.68 -6.50 -6.32
CA GLY A 109 -17.43 -6.28 -5.10
C GLY A 109 -17.34 -4.83 -4.63
N ASP A 110 -18.16 -4.50 -3.65
CA ASP A 110 -18.09 -3.23 -2.93
C ASP A 110 -17.45 -3.51 -1.57
N PHE A 111 -16.25 -2.98 -1.39
CA PHE A 111 -15.42 -3.26 -0.23
C PHE A 111 -15.24 -2.01 0.62
N ILE A 112 -15.34 -2.17 1.93
CA ILE A 112 -15.08 -1.08 2.87
C ILE A 112 -13.56 -0.83 2.92
N PRO A 113 -13.09 0.41 2.68
CA PRO A 113 -11.68 0.75 2.81
C PRO A 113 -11.16 0.48 4.22
N HIS A 114 -10.03 -0.22 4.31
CA HIS A 114 -9.42 -0.59 5.59
C HIS A 114 -7.91 -0.75 5.48
N VAL A 115 -7.24 -0.76 6.62
CA VAL A 115 -5.83 -1.11 6.72
C VAL A 115 -5.68 -2.59 7.03
N ARG A 116 -4.75 -3.27 6.36
CA ARG A 116 -4.30 -4.61 6.74
C ARG A 116 -2.85 -4.61 7.17
N MET A 117 -2.55 -5.43 8.16
CA MET A 117 -1.18 -5.69 8.58
C MET A 117 -0.98 -7.15 8.96
N MET A 118 0.25 -7.64 8.76
CA MET A 118 0.64 -8.96 9.20
C MET A 118 1.29 -8.87 10.59
N GLU A 119 0.91 -9.77 11.47
CA GLU A 119 1.47 -9.89 12.82
C GLU A 119 2.75 -10.73 12.76
N THR A 120 3.86 -10.08 12.47
CA THR A 120 5.19 -10.73 12.41
C THR A 120 5.96 -10.61 13.73
N GLY A 121 5.39 -9.93 14.73
CA GLY A 121 6.05 -9.61 15.99
C GLY A 121 6.86 -8.31 15.99
N PHE A 122 7.02 -7.67 14.83
CA PHE A 122 7.79 -6.41 14.68
C PHE A 122 6.92 -5.17 14.55
N GLN A 123 5.59 -5.30 14.64
CA GLN A 123 4.67 -4.19 14.42
C GLN A 123 3.69 -4.04 15.56
N SER A 124 3.20 -2.79 15.72
CA SER A 124 2.11 -2.45 16.62
C SER A 124 0.83 -2.12 15.86
N PRO A 125 -0.29 -2.80 16.12
CA PRO A 125 -1.60 -2.45 15.56
C PRO A 125 -2.02 -1.00 15.83
N SER A 126 -1.52 -0.40 16.91
CA SER A 126 -1.81 0.99 17.25
C SER A 126 -1.33 1.99 16.19
N LEU A 127 -0.25 1.68 15.44
CA LEU A 127 0.18 2.51 14.33
C LEU A 127 -0.82 2.49 13.16
N ALA A 128 -1.47 1.36 12.91
CA ALA A 128 -2.48 1.24 11.85
C ALA A 128 -3.72 2.10 12.12
N ASN A 129 -4.06 2.34 13.38
CA ASN A 129 -5.16 3.25 13.77
C ASN A 129 -4.91 4.70 13.33
N LEU A 130 -3.66 5.09 13.15
CA LEU A 130 -3.30 6.47 12.78
C LEU A 130 -3.69 6.84 11.35
N PHE A 131 -4.02 5.87 10.50
CA PHE A 131 -4.61 6.12 9.19
C PHE A 131 -6.04 6.68 9.29
N GLY A 132 -6.75 6.43 10.39
CA GLY A 132 -8.12 6.91 10.63
C GLY A 132 -9.16 6.30 9.68
N LEU A 133 -8.89 5.12 9.13
CA LEU A 133 -9.90 4.30 8.48
C LEU A 133 -10.71 3.55 9.51
N GLN A 134 -11.91 3.12 9.12
CA GLN A 134 -12.88 2.53 10.05
C GLN A 134 -12.42 1.19 10.63
N TYR A 135 -11.65 0.42 9.87
CA TYR A 135 -11.20 -0.91 10.27
C TYR A 135 -9.71 -1.09 10.08
N VAL A 136 -9.10 -1.84 11.00
CA VAL A 136 -7.76 -2.42 10.89
C VAL A 136 -7.93 -3.93 10.96
N VAL A 137 -7.50 -4.64 9.92
CA VAL A 137 -7.53 -6.10 9.86
C VAL A 137 -6.13 -6.63 10.11
N THR A 138 -5.98 -7.42 11.15
CA THR A 138 -4.71 -8.08 11.48
C THR A 138 -4.79 -9.57 11.14
N ARG A 139 -3.67 -10.16 10.76
CA ARG A 139 -3.57 -11.59 10.52
C ARG A 139 -2.15 -12.10 10.71
N LYS A 140 -2.04 -13.36 11.04
CA LYS A 140 -0.74 -14.06 11.04
C LYS A 140 -0.26 -14.30 9.60
N PRO A 141 1.04 -14.18 9.34
CA PRO A 141 1.58 -14.48 8.01
C PRO A 141 1.36 -15.96 7.63
N LYS A 142 1.00 -16.19 6.36
CA LYS A 142 0.92 -17.51 5.75
C LYS A 142 2.20 -17.77 4.94
N PRO A 143 2.55 -19.03 4.61
CA PRO A 143 3.76 -19.30 3.83
C PRO A 143 3.87 -18.49 2.52
N MET A 144 2.74 -18.28 1.83
CA MET A 144 2.69 -17.49 0.60
C MET A 144 2.96 -15.99 0.80
N ASP A 145 2.92 -15.49 2.02
CA ASP A 145 3.20 -14.07 2.30
C ASP A 145 4.69 -13.78 2.36
N THR A 146 5.51 -14.78 2.63
CA THR A 146 6.97 -14.63 2.79
C THR A 146 7.68 -14.10 1.54
N VAL A 147 7.02 -14.16 0.40
CA VAL A 147 7.50 -13.66 -0.91
C VAL A 147 6.83 -12.36 -1.34
N THR A 148 6.18 -11.64 -0.43
CA THR A 148 5.54 -10.34 -0.70
C THR A 148 6.42 -9.17 -0.27
N LEU A 149 6.21 -8.00 -0.89
CA LEU A 149 6.88 -6.76 -0.51
C LEU A 149 6.62 -6.42 0.97
N ASN A 150 5.38 -6.49 1.41
CA ASN A 150 4.99 -6.14 2.77
C ASN A 150 5.70 -7.00 3.82
N TYR A 151 5.80 -8.32 3.62
CA TYR A 151 6.55 -9.21 4.49
C TYR A 151 8.05 -8.89 4.48
N SER A 152 8.62 -8.70 3.29
CA SER A 152 10.06 -8.37 3.15
C SER A 152 10.42 -7.07 3.84
N TRP A 153 9.55 -6.05 3.77
CA TRP A 153 9.71 -4.81 4.52
C TRP A 153 9.77 -5.04 6.02
N GLN A 154 8.82 -5.80 6.55
CA GLN A 154 8.76 -6.08 7.99
C GLN A 154 10.00 -6.83 8.48
N MET A 155 10.45 -7.83 7.72
CA MET A 155 11.68 -8.59 8.05
C MET A 155 12.94 -7.72 8.00
N ASN A 156 12.91 -6.58 7.33
CA ASN A 156 14.00 -5.63 7.24
C ASN A 156 13.76 -4.34 8.06
N GLY A 157 12.86 -4.37 9.03
CA GLY A 157 12.68 -3.31 10.02
C GLY A 157 11.78 -2.15 9.59
N THR A 158 11.09 -2.25 8.43
CA THR A 158 10.10 -1.26 8.01
C THR A 158 8.72 -1.59 8.60
N ASN A 159 8.07 -0.62 9.25
CA ASN A 159 6.67 -0.75 9.65
C ASN A 159 5.78 -0.69 8.41
N ALA A 160 5.26 -1.83 7.97
CA ALA A 160 4.57 -1.96 6.71
C ALA A 160 3.05 -2.19 6.86
N PHE A 161 2.28 -1.48 6.04
CA PHE A 161 0.81 -1.52 6.02
C PHE A 161 0.32 -1.68 4.59
N SER A 162 -0.81 -2.37 4.44
CA SER A 162 -1.55 -2.42 3.17
C SER A 162 -2.87 -1.66 3.34
N ILE A 163 -3.15 -0.71 2.44
CA ILE A 163 -4.43 -0.01 2.39
C ILE A 163 -5.26 -0.61 1.27
N TYR A 164 -6.38 -1.20 1.63
CA TYR A 164 -7.37 -1.73 0.71
C TYR A 164 -8.43 -0.67 0.43
N THR A 165 -8.80 -0.53 -0.84
CA THR A 165 -9.86 0.37 -1.30
C THR A 165 -11.01 -0.43 -1.90
N ASN A 166 -12.12 0.23 -2.22
CA ASN A 166 -13.30 -0.44 -2.77
C ASN A 166 -13.20 -0.78 -4.26
N ALA A 167 -12.25 -0.21 -4.99
CA ALA A 167 -12.11 -0.39 -6.42
C ALA A 167 -10.68 -0.87 -6.81
N THR A 168 -10.56 -1.46 -7.98
CA THR A 168 -9.31 -1.97 -8.54
C THR A 168 -9.06 -1.45 -9.96
N ASP A 169 -9.86 -1.89 -10.92
CA ASP A 169 -9.73 -1.60 -12.36
C ASP A 169 -10.58 -0.42 -12.83
N THR A 170 -11.31 0.18 -11.92
CA THR A 170 -12.09 1.41 -12.12
C THR A 170 -11.68 2.46 -11.10
N VAL A 171 -11.91 3.73 -11.42
CA VAL A 171 -11.61 4.84 -10.52
C VAL A 171 -12.88 5.23 -9.76
N ASP A 172 -12.86 5.07 -8.45
CA ASP A 172 -13.81 5.66 -7.52
C ASP A 172 -13.14 6.83 -6.79
N GLU A 173 -13.50 8.04 -7.19
CA GLU A 173 -12.92 9.25 -6.61
C GLU A 173 -13.20 9.41 -5.12
N LYS A 174 -14.34 8.95 -4.63
CA LYS A 174 -14.72 9.09 -3.21
C LYS A 174 -13.77 8.27 -2.34
N SER A 175 -13.58 6.98 -2.65
CA SER A 175 -12.66 6.14 -1.88
C SER A 175 -11.20 6.51 -2.15
N ALA A 176 -10.87 7.03 -3.33
CA ALA A 176 -9.52 7.55 -3.60
C ALA A 176 -9.19 8.74 -2.69
N ARG A 177 -10.09 9.72 -2.55
CA ARG A 177 -9.91 10.83 -1.61
C ARG A 177 -9.78 10.35 -0.17
N GLN A 178 -10.56 9.35 0.22
CA GLN A 178 -10.47 8.73 1.55
C GLN A 178 -9.09 8.09 1.79
N ALA A 179 -8.55 7.38 0.81
CA ALA A 179 -7.23 6.76 0.88
C ALA A 179 -6.10 7.81 0.95
N VAL A 180 -6.16 8.86 0.14
CA VAL A 180 -5.21 9.99 0.21
C VAL A 180 -5.26 10.65 1.58
N SER A 181 -6.45 10.96 2.10
CA SER A 181 -6.64 11.52 3.44
C SER A 181 -6.07 10.62 4.53
N ALA A 182 -6.24 9.31 4.42
CA ALA A 182 -5.72 8.34 5.38
C ALA A 182 -4.19 8.36 5.43
N VAL A 183 -3.52 8.38 4.27
CA VAL A 183 -2.07 8.47 4.19
C VAL A 183 -1.57 9.80 4.76
N LEU A 184 -2.14 10.93 4.35
CA LEU A 184 -1.74 12.25 4.84
C LEU A 184 -1.93 12.37 6.35
N ARG A 185 -2.99 11.77 6.90
CA ARG A 185 -3.20 11.71 8.35
C ARG A 185 -2.10 10.93 9.04
N PHE A 186 -1.79 9.73 8.54
CA PHE A 186 -0.70 8.92 9.07
C PHE A 186 0.62 9.68 9.06
N LEU A 187 0.99 10.27 7.92
CA LEU A 187 2.22 11.05 7.79
C LEU A 187 2.26 12.26 8.75
N THR A 188 1.11 12.89 8.98
CA THR A 188 0.98 14.00 9.93
C THR A 188 1.19 13.51 11.37
N ARG A 189 0.55 12.40 11.76
CA ARG A 189 0.70 11.81 13.10
C ARG A 189 2.13 11.33 13.37
N MET A 190 2.85 10.91 12.32
CA MET A 190 4.26 10.54 12.41
C MET A 190 5.21 11.74 12.33
N GLY A 191 4.70 12.96 12.25
CA GLY A 191 5.52 14.17 12.19
C GLY A 191 6.29 14.33 10.88
N ILE A 192 5.88 13.64 9.81
CA ILE A 192 6.55 13.69 8.50
C ILE A 192 6.06 14.88 7.68
N VAL A 193 4.75 15.17 7.73
CA VAL A 193 4.15 16.34 7.07
C VAL A 193 3.33 17.15 8.06
N LYS A 194 3.13 18.43 7.76
CA LYS A 194 2.21 19.33 8.47
C LYS A 194 0.97 19.51 7.61
N TYR A 195 -0.03 18.66 7.81
CA TYR A 195 -1.27 18.71 7.07
C TYR A 195 -2.47 18.72 8.02
N ASN A 196 -3.33 19.73 7.86
CA ASN A 196 -4.48 19.90 8.75
C ASN A 196 -5.62 18.98 8.29
N ASN A 197 -5.75 17.82 8.91
CA ASN A 197 -6.79 16.85 8.63
C ASN A 197 -7.38 16.33 9.94
N HIS A 198 -8.57 16.85 10.29
CA HIS A 198 -9.24 16.52 11.53
C HIS A 198 -10.29 15.39 11.41
N SER A 199 -10.57 14.94 10.18
CA SER A 199 -11.52 13.85 9.94
C SER A 199 -10.88 12.46 10.13
N GLY A 200 -11.63 11.49 10.59
CA GLY A 200 -11.19 10.10 10.69
C GLY A 200 -11.87 9.35 11.81
N TYR A 201 -11.75 8.05 11.74
CA TYR A 201 -12.32 7.12 12.71
C TYR A 201 -11.27 6.68 13.73
N ILE A 202 -11.72 6.30 14.89
CA ILE A 202 -11.00 5.37 15.76
C ILE A 202 -11.34 4.00 15.20
N ALA A 203 -10.37 3.28 14.70
CA ALA A 203 -10.63 2.04 14.00
C ALA A 203 -11.03 0.90 14.96
N SER A 204 -11.94 0.05 14.52
CA SER A 204 -12.12 -1.26 15.11
C SER A 204 -11.03 -2.19 14.57
N VAL A 205 -10.29 -2.84 15.48
CA VAL A 205 -9.29 -3.85 15.12
C VAL A 205 -10.01 -5.20 15.01
N ILE A 206 -9.87 -5.87 13.88
CA ILE A 206 -10.52 -7.13 13.55
C ILE A 206 -9.43 -8.13 13.17
N GLU A 207 -9.45 -9.33 13.76
CA GLU A 207 -8.59 -10.41 13.31
C GLU A 207 -9.19 -11.08 12.06
N GLU A 208 -8.34 -11.52 11.13
CA GLU A 208 -8.82 -12.10 9.85
C GLU A 208 -9.79 -13.28 10.06
N HIS A 209 -9.62 -14.06 11.13
CA HIS A 209 -10.49 -15.19 11.42
C HIS A 209 -11.93 -14.80 11.85
N GLU A 210 -12.14 -13.54 12.24
CA GLU A 210 -13.47 -12.99 12.57
C GLU A 210 -14.23 -12.54 11.31
N LEU A 211 -13.57 -12.49 10.16
CA LEU A 211 -14.19 -12.13 8.89
C LEU A 211 -14.94 -13.31 8.30
N MET A 212 -16.22 -13.17 8.08
CA MET A 212 -17.04 -14.15 7.39
C MET A 212 -17.22 -13.75 5.92
N PRO A 213 -16.86 -14.63 4.96
CA PRO A 213 -17.17 -14.37 3.55
C PRO A 213 -18.68 -14.48 3.32
N VAL A 214 -19.30 -13.37 2.93
CA VAL A 214 -20.68 -13.37 2.45
C VAL A 214 -20.65 -13.50 0.94
N LYS A 215 -21.27 -14.54 0.41
CA LYS A 215 -21.44 -14.76 -1.03
C LYS A 215 -22.90 -14.58 -1.39
N SER A 216 -23.17 -13.92 -2.50
CA SER A 216 -24.50 -13.89 -3.08
C SER A 216 -24.78 -15.25 -3.75
N ASP A 217 -25.94 -15.82 -3.52
CA ASP A 217 -26.41 -17.04 -4.21
C ASP A 217 -26.97 -16.72 -5.62
N THR A 218 -27.03 -15.44 -5.97
CA THR A 218 -27.43 -14.99 -7.31
C THR A 218 -26.19 -14.58 -8.11
N ALA A 219 -25.93 -15.35 -9.16
CA ALA A 219 -24.95 -14.98 -10.19
C ALA A 219 -25.51 -13.87 -11.09
#